data_aadcd06ecf06168c12eaa38cf8a24050
#
_entry.id   aadcd06ecf06168c12eaa38cf8a24050
#
_cell.length_a   1.000
_cell.length_b   1.000
_cell.length_c   1.000
_cell.angle_alpha   90.00
_cell.angle_beta   90.00
_cell.angle_gamma   90.00
#
_symmetry.space_group_name_H-M   'P 1'
#
loop_
_entity.id
_entity.type
_entity.pdbx_description
1 polymer ?
#
loop_
_entity_poly.entity_id
_entity_poly.type
_entity_poly.pdbx_seq_one_letter_code
_entity_poly.pdbx_strand_id
1 'polypeptide(L)'
;IRKKRRSDPSWVPTAIATMPQLRMTRRIQGEYTLDEGEMHKYFADSVGMVSDWRKRGPIYEVPFSTLYSAKVKNLIMAGRCTSVTDAMWDIMRVIPCCAVTGQAAGTAAALTEDFSAMDIRQLQQTLKNSGVILHERELNIGKL
;
A
#
# COMPACT_ATOMS: atom_id res chain seq x y z
N ILE A 1 -11.38 -14.28 -25.65
CA ILE A 1 -12.49 -14.40 -26.61
C ILE A 1 -12.15 -15.49 -27.65
N ARG A 2 -11.13 -15.32 -28.50
CA ARG A 2 -10.79 -16.27 -29.59
C ARG A 2 -10.60 -17.72 -29.11
N LYS A 3 -9.92 -17.95 -27.97
CA LYS A 3 -9.71 -19.29 -27.39
C LYS A 3 -11.03 -19.93 -26.98
N LYS A 4 -11.92 -19.20 -26.32
CA LYS A 4 -13.24 -19.71 -25.91
C LYS A 4 -14.13 -20.03 -27.11
N ARG A 5 -14.18 -19.19 -28.14
CA ARG A 5 -14.98 -19.45 -29.34
C ARG A 5 -14.47 -20.62 -30.20
N ARG A 6 -13.19 -21.03 -30.05
CA ARG A 6 -12.69 -22.25 -30.70
C ARG A 6 -13.25 -23.51 -30.07
N SER A 7 -13.46 -23.50 -28.73
CA SER A 7 -14.03 -24.63 -27.99
C SER A 7 -15.56 -24.62 -27.97
N ASP A 8 -16.16 -23.43 -28.10
CA ASP A 8 -17.60 -23.23 -28.09
C ASP A 8 -17.96 -22.08 -29.03
N PRO A 9 -18.39 -22.38 -30.28
CA PRO A 9 -18.77 -21.36 -31.26
C PRO A 9 -19.97 -20.48 -30.83
N SER A 10 -20.83 -20.99 -29.95
CA SER A 10 -21.99 -20.25 -29.42
C SER A 10 -21.60 -19.19 -28.39
N TRP A 11 -20.37 -19.27 -27.84
CA TRP A 11 -19.89 -18.33 -26.82
C TRP A 11 -19.71 -16.93 -27.40
N VAL A 12 -20.41 -15.97 -26.81
CA VAL A 12 -20.32 -14.55 -27.17
C VAL A 12 -20.10 -13.71 -25.92
N PRO A 13 -19.26 -12.65 -25.96
CA PRO A 13 -19.18 -11.70 -24.86
C PRO A 13 -20.46 -10.87 -24.80
N THR A 14 -21.08 -10.76 -23.64
CA THR A 14 -22.26 -9.92 -23.41
C THR A 14 -21.91 -8.45 -23.18
N ALA A 15 -20.69 -8.18 -22.71
CA ALA A 15 -20.18 -6.83 -22.57
C ALA A 15 -18.66 -6.82 -22.81
N ILE A 16 -18.16 -5.76 -23.41
CA ILE A 16 -16.73 -5.46 -23.57
C ILE A 16 -16.49 -4.11 -22.95
N ALA A 17 -15.59 -4.04 -21.96
CA ALA A 17 -15.21 -2.77 -21.33
C ALA A 17 -14.57 -1.84 -22.36
N THR A 18 -15.08 -0.61 -22.44
CA THR A 18 -14.57 0.42 -23.37
C THR A 18 -13.24 1.02 -22.90
N MET A 19 -12.98 0.98 -21.58
CA MET A 19 -11.73 1.43 -20.98
C MET A 19 -11.00 0.30 -20.30
N PRO A 20 -9.68 0.10 -20.55
CA PRO A 20 -8.88 -0.86 -19.80
C PRO A 20 -8.73 -0.38 -18.35
N GLN A 21 -8.86 -1.28 -17.39
CA GLN A 21 -8.59 -1.00 -15.99
C GLN A 21 -7.12 -1.32 -15.68
N LEU A 22 -6.29 -0.28 -15.62
CA LEU A 22 -4.89 -0.40 -15.26
C LEU A 22 -4.74 -0.23 -13.74
N ARG A 23 -4.57 -1.33 -13.02
CA ARG A 23 -4.52 -1.31 -11.55
C ARG A 23 -3.17 -1.70 -10.97
N MET A 24 -2.44 -2.57 -11.65
CA MET A 24 -1.19 -3.19 -11.18
C MET A 24 -0.21 -3.26 -12.35
N THR A 25 0.40 -2.12 -12.71
CA THR A 25 1.26 -2.01 -13.88
C THR A 25 2.67 -1.58 -13.57
N ARG A 26 2.85 -0.72 -12.59
CA ARG A 26 4.14 -0.17 -12.15
C ARG A 26 4.11 0.05 -10.66
N ARG A 27 5.21 -0.25 -9.99
CA ARG A 27 5.48 0.05 -8.59
C ARG A 27 6.94 0.45 -8.43
N ILE A 28 7.26 1.18 -7.38
CA ILE A 28 8.63 1.51 -7.04
C ILE A 28 9.36 0.26 -6.53
N GLN A 29 10.64 0.19 -6.76
CA GLN A 29 11.54 -0.63 -5.96
C GLN A 29 12.03 0.24 -4.81
N GLY A 30 11.34 0.14 -3.67
CA GLY A 30 11.65 0.89 -2.45
C GLY A 30 12.82 0.31 -1.69
N GLU A 31 13.19 0.96 -0.60
CA GLU A 31 14.20 0.46 0.34
C GLU A 31 13.74 -0.82 1.04
N TYR A 32 12.45 -0.99 1.17
CA TYR A 32 11.80 -2.20 1.65
C TYR A 32 10.70 -2.64 0.68
N THR A 33 10.46 -3.94 0.59
CA THR A 33 9.34 -4.51 -0.19
C THR A 33 8.47 -5.33 0.75
N LEU A 34 7.26 -4.83 1.07
CA LEU A 34 6.34 -5.50 1.99
C LEU A 34 5.74 -6.76 1.34
N ASP A 35 5.69 -7.86 2.10
CA ASP A 35 5.16 -9.15 1.68
C ASP A 35 3.88 -9.53 2.42
N GLU A 36 3.01 -10.34 1.78
CA GLU A 36 1.77 -10.81 2.42
C GLU A 36 2.00 -11.74 3.61
N GLY A 37 3.17 -12.38 3.72
CA GLY A 37 3.57 -13.18 4.86
C GLY A 37 3.91 -12.39 6.12
N GLU A 38 4.00 -11.06 6.02
CA GLU A 38 4.40 -10.18 7.13
C GLU A 38 3.21 -9.62 7.93
N MET A 39 2.09 -10.33 7.92
CA MET A 39 0.96 -9.98 8.78
C MET A 39 1.36 -9.96 10.26
N HIS A 40 0.81 -8.99 11.01
CA HIS A 40 1.07 -8.77 12.45
C HIS A 40 2.54 -8.48 12.80
N LYS A 41 3.37 -8.15 11.81
CA LYS A 41 4.76 -7.78 12.00
C LYS A 41 4.87 -6.31 12.36
N TYR A 42 5.65 -6.03 13.40
CA TYR A 42 6.00 -4.67 13.81
C TYR A 42 7.06 -4.07 12.90
N PHE A 43 6.85 -2.83 12.49
CA PHE A 43 7.83 -2.02 11.75
C PHE A 43 8.09 -0.71 12.48
N ALA A 44 9.36 -0.43 12.80
CA ALA A 44 9.75 0.78 13.51
C ALA A 44 9.46 2.07 12.72
N ASP A 45 9.44 1.99 11.39
CA ASP A 45 9.12 3.07 10.46
C ASP A 45 7.68 3.01 9.93
N SER A 46 6.76 2.34 10.66
CA SER A 46 5.35 2.27 10.26
C SER A 46 4.74 3.66 10.14
N VAL A 47 3.98 3.87 9.07
CA VAL A 47 3.22 5.10 8.77
C VAL A 47 1.70 4.90 8.82
N GLY A 48 1.26 3.74 9.22
CA GLY A 48 -0.15 3.38 9.38
C GLY A 48 -0.35 1.89 9.17
N MET A 49 -1.61 1.48 9.21
CA MET A 49 -1.97 0.06 9.09
C MET A 49 -3.03 -0.14 8.03
N VAL A 50 -3.01 -1.33 7.44
CA VAL A 50 -3.99 -1.80 6.48
C VAL A 50 -4.43 -3.22 6.81
N SER A 51 -5.64 -3.59 6.41
CA SER A 51 -6.15 -4.95 6.57
C SER A 51 -6.26 -5.67 5.22
N ASP A 52 -6.27 -6.99 5.25
CA ASP A 52 -6.60 -7.77 4.06
C ASP A 52 -8.12 -7.69 3.80
N TRP A 53 -8.53 -6.96 2.77
CA TRP A 53 -9.92 -6.79 2.40
C TRP A 53 -10.63 -8.08 1.99
N ARG A 54 -9.86 -9.14 1.70
CA ARG A 54 -10.36 -10.44 1.24
C ARG A 54 -10.81 -11.36 2.38
N LYS A 55 -10.27 -11.13 3.59
CA LYS A 55 -10.54 -11.98 4.77
C LYS A 55 -10.36 -11.19 6.08
N ARG A 56 -11.04 -11.64 7.13
CA ARG A 56 -10.90 -11.06 8.48
C ARG A 56 -9.60 -11.56 9.13
N GLY A 57 -9.00 -10.72 9.93
CA GLY A 57 -7.87 -11.03 10.82
C GLY A 57 -6.57 -10.34 10.43
N PRO A 58 -5.99 -10.57 9.23
CA PRO A 58 -4.69 -10.02 8.91
C PRO A 58 -4.64 -8.49 8.94
N ILE A 59 -3.66 -7.97 9.68
CA ILE A 59 -3.29 -6.56 9.75
C ILE A 59 -1.83 -6.45 9.32
N TYR A 60 -1.52 -5.42 8.57
CA TYR A 60 -0.18 -5.11 8.10
C TYR A 60 0.18 -3.68 8.52
N GLU A 61 1.27 -3.50 9.22
CA GLU A 61 1.88 -2.19 9.36
C GLU A 61 2.56 -1.83 8.04
N VAL A 62 2.43 -0.59 7.60
CA VAL A 62 3.01 -0.11 6.34
C VAL A 62 4.31 0.62 6.63
N PRO A 63 5.48 0.05 6.30
CA PRO A 63 6.75 0.73 6.50
C PRO A 63 6.91 1.93 5.58
N PHE A 64 7.44 3.05 6.08
CA PHE A 64 7.77 4.22 5.26
C PHE A 64 8.75 3.88 4.14
N SER A 65 9.68 2.99 4.41
CA SER A 65 10.68 2.48 3.46
C SER A 65 10.09 1.78 2.21
N THR A 66 8.79 1.47 2.21
CA THR A 66 8.09 0.98 1.00
C THR A 66 7.66 2.12 0.06
N LEU A 67 7.71 3.37 0.48
CA LEU A 67 7.18 4.52 -0.25
C LEU A 67 8.25 5.27 -1.06
N TYR A 68 9.53 5.07 -0.78
CA TYR A 68 10.62 5.78 -1.46
C TYR A 68 11.77 4.85 -1.84
N SER A 69 12.70 5.36 -2.64
CA SER A 69 13.97 4.70 -2.96
C SER A 69 15.10 5.70 -2.80
N ALA A 70 16.18 5.30 -2.12
CA ALA A 70 17.38 6.14 -1.94
C ALA A 70 18.08 6.51 -3.26
N LYS A 71 17.76 5.81 -4.35
CA LYS A 71 18.27 6.13 -5.70
C LYS A 71 17.71 7.43 -6.26
N VAL A 72 16.52 7.86 -5.80
CA VAL A 72 15.87 9.11 -6.25
C VAL A 72 15.32 9.83 -5.03
N LYS A 73 16.10 10.76 -4.48
CA LYS A 73 15.90 11.37 -3.17
C LYS A 73 14.58 12.11 -2.98
N ASN A 74 14.09 12.79 -4.02
CA ASN A 74 12.89 13.62 -3.98
C ASN A 74 11.67 12.95 -4.62
N LEU A 75 11.66 11.61 -4.73
CA LEU A 75 10.54 10.84 -5.25
C LEU A 75 9.94 9.98 -4.14
N ILE A 76 8.68 10.19 -3.86
CA ILE A 76 7.88 9.35 -2.96
C ILE A 76 6.64 8.82 -3.70
N MET A 77 6.27 7.60 -3.42
CA MET A 77 5.13 6.94 -4.02
C MET A 77 4.04 6.67 -3.00
N ALA A 78 2.79 6.58 -3.46
CA ALA A 78 1.65 6.22 -2.64
C ALA A 78 0.67 5.33 -3.41
N GLY A 79 -0.26 4.71 -2.70
CA GLY A 79 -1.32 3.91 -3.30
C GLY A 79 -0.78 2.69 -4.02
N ARG A 80 -1.17 2.54 -5.28
CA ARG A 80 -0.88 1.35 -6.09
C ARG A 80 0.55 1.27 -6.62
N CYS A 81 1.40 2.24 -6.29
CA CYS A 81 2.78 2.31 -6.78
C CYS A 81 3.83 2.02 -5.68
N THR A 82 3.40 1.66 -4.48
CA THR A 82 4.30 1.33 -3.35
C THR A 82 5.07 0.03 -3.58
N SER A 83 6.19 -0.13 -2.87
CA SER A 83 7.05 -1.30 -2.98
C SER A 83 6.49 -2.48 -2.21
N VAL A 84 5.88 -3.40 -2.93
CA VAL A 84 5.23 -4.59 -2.37
C VAL A 84 5.46 -5.79 -3.28
N THR A 85 5.33 -7.03 -2.77
CA THR A 85 5.31 -8.23 -3.61
C THR A 85 4.04 -8.32 -4.44
N ASP A 86 3.99 -9.21 -5.43
CA ASP A 86 2.80 -9.39 -6.28
C ASP A 86 1.57 -9.78 -5.46
N ALA A 87 1.74 -10.63 -4.46
CA ALA A 87 0.69 -11.07 -3.57
C ALA A 87 0.18 -9.93 -2.67
N MET A 88 1.10 -9.16 -2.06
CA MET A 88 0.75 -8.00 -1.25
C MET A 88 0.14 -6.86 -2.09
N TRP A 89 0.47 -6.77 -3.37
CA TRP A 89 -0.06 -5.73 -4.26
C TRP A 89 -1.59 -5.79 -4.39
N ASP A 90 -2.17 -7.00 -4.41
CA ASP A 90 -3.64 -7.15 -4.44
C ASP A 90 -4.30 -6.59 -3.18
N ILE A 91 -3.65 -6.70 -2.02
CA ILE A 91 -4.11 -6.11 -0.74
C ILE A 91 -3.97 -4.59 -0.77
N MET A 92 -2.80 -4.08 -1.17
CA MET A 92 -2.46 -2.66 -1.07
C MET A 92 -3.13 -1.75 -2.12
N ARG A 93 -3.73 -2.29 -3.16
CA ARG A 93 -4.33 -1.49 -4.26
C ARG A 93 -5.71 -0.90 -3.98
N VAL A 94 -6.30 -1.19 -2.83
CA VAL A 94 -7.65 -0.75 -2.47
C VAL A 94 -7.66 0.65 -1.85
N ILE A 95 -8.81 1.32 -1.87
CA ILE A 95 -8.94 2.72 -1.45
C ILE A 95 -8.42 2.99 -0.03
N PRO A 96 -8.74 2.19 1.00
CA PRO A 96 -8.21 2.46 2.35
C PRO A 96 -6.68 2.47 2.39
N CYS A 97 -6.02 1.52 1.70
CA CYS A 97 -4.57 1.47 1.63
C CYS A 97 -3.98 2.67 0.88
N CYS A 98 -4.66 3.12 -0.18
CA CYS A 98 -4.27 4.33 -0.89
C CYS A 98 -4.40 5.58 -0.01
N ALA A 99 -5.41 5.65 0.85
CA ALA A 99 -5.59 6.76 1.80
C ALA A 99 -4.46 6.80 2.84
N VAL A 100 -4.13 5.66 3.46
CA VAL A 100 -3.04 5.54 4.44
C VAL A 100 -1.71 5.97 3.82
N THR A 101 -1.33 5.38 2.69
CA THR A 101 -0.06 5.69 2.02
C THR A 101 -0.02 7.10 1.45
N GLY A 102 -1.16 7.62 0.97
CA GLY A 102 -1.27 8.99 0.45
C GLY A 102 -1.12 10.03 1.55
N GLN A 103 -1.74 9.83 2.71
CA GLN A 103 -1.57 10.70 3.87
C GLN A 103 -0.11 10.69 4.34
N ALA A 104 0.51 9.52 4.45
CA ALA A 104 1.90 9.39 4.85
C ALA A 104 2.85 10.09 3.86
N ALA A 105 2.68 9.86 2.57
CA ALA A 105 3.51 10.47 1.54
C ALA A 105 3.35 12.00 1.49
N GLY A 106 2.11 12.50 1.57
CA GLY A 106 1.84 13.94 1.61
C GLY A 106 2.42 14.62 2.84
N THR A 107 2.31 13.98 4.02
CA THR A 107 2.91 14.49 5.26
C THR A 107 4.44 14.51 5.17
N ALA A 108 5.05 13.44 4.66
CA ALA A 108 6.50 13.37 4.46
C ALA A 108 6.99 14.44 3.50
N ALA A 109 6.30 14.65 2.37
CA ALA A 109 6.65 15.67 1.39
C ALA A 109 6.57 17.11 1.92
N ALA A 110 5.75 17.35 2.94
CA ALA A 110 5.68 18.63 3.64
C ALA A 110 6.84 18.84 4.64
N LEU A 111 7.53 17.77 5.04
CA LEU A 111 8.58 17.79 6.05
C LEU A 111 9.99 17.73 5.47
N THR A 112 10.18 17.15 4.29
CA THR A 112 11.51 16.98 3.68
C THR A 112 11.46 16.93 2.16
N GLU A 113 12.56 17.30 1.51
CA GLU A 113 12.82 17.08 0.08
C GLU A 113 13.67 15.84 -0.18
N ASP A 114 14.32 15.28 0.84
CA ASP A 114 15.10 14.03 0.77
C ASP A 114 14.47 12.95 1.65
N PHE A 115 13.68 12.07 1.02
CA PHE A 115 12.96 11.03 1.73
C PHE A 115 13.88 9.96 2.34
N SER A 116 15.10 9.81 1.84
CA SER A 116 16.09 8.91 2.42
C SER A 116 16.66 9.41 3.74
N ALA A 117 16.56 10.72 4.00
CA ALA A 117 16.99 11.39 5.22
C ALA A 117 15.82 11.78 6.14
N MET A 118 14.61 11.22 5.90
CA MET A 118 13.41 11.52 6.68
C MET A 118 13.59 11.20 8.15
N ASP A 119 13.33 12.16 9.04
CA ASP A 119 13.16 11.88 10.47
C ASP A 119 11.83 11.14 10.69
N ILE A 120 11.92 9.82 10.84
CA ILE A 120 10.77 8.95 11.03
C ILE A 120 9.98 9.31 12.29
N ARG A 121 10.65 9.75 13.36
CA ARG A 121 9.96 10.12 14.61
C ARG A 121 9.11 11.38 14.41
N GLN A 122 9.64 12.37 13.69
CA GLN A 122 8.89 13.58 13.36
C GLN A 122 7.68 13.25 12.47
N LEU A 123 7.87 12.42 11.44
CA LEU A 123 6.78 11.98 10.57
C LEU A 123 5.69 11.25 11.38
N GLN A 124 6.08 10.27 12.18
CA GLN A 124 5.16 9.49 13.01
C GLN A 124 4.41 10.35 14.01
N GLN A 125 5.07 11.31 14.64
CA GLN A 125 4.41 12.23 15.58
C GLN A 125 3.39 13.10 14.85
N THR A 126 3.70 13.59 13.66
CA THR A 126 2.76 14.39 12.84
C THR A 126 1.55 13.56 12.42
N LEU A 127 1.76 12.32 12.00
CA LEU A 127 0.68 11.40 11.66
C LEU A 127 -0.21 11.07 12.87
N LYS A 128 0.39 10.81 14.04
CA LYS A 128 -0.36 10.58 15.30
C LYS A 128 -1.19 11.79 15.72
N ASN A 129 -0.66 12.99 15.60
CA ASN A 129 -1.39 14.22 15.88
C ASN A 129 -2.60 14.39 14.94
N SER A 130 -2.57 13.78 13.78
CA SER A 130 -3.69 13.70 12.83
C SER A 130 -4.60 12.49 13.03
N GLY A 131 -4.44 11.75 14.13
CA GLY A 131 -5.28 10.61 14.49
C GLY A 131 -4.90 9.28 13.83
N VAL A 132 -3.73 9.19 13.18
CA VAL A 132 -3.27 7.93 12.57
C VAL A 132 -2.78 6.97 13.64
N ILE A 133 -3.26 5.72 13.60
CA ILE A 133 -2.75 4.62 14.41
C ILE A 133 -1.64 3.94 13.60
N LEU A 134 -0.44 3.90 14.18
CA LEU A 134 0.75 3.42 13.47
C LEU A 134 1.01 1.93 13.67
N HIS A 135 0.67 1.39 14.85
CA HIS A 135 1.03 0.04 15.24
C HIS A 135 -0.15 -0.74 15.77
N GLU A 136 -0.21 -2.03 15.45
CA GLU A 136 -1.29 -2.92 15.88
C GLU A 136 -1.43 -2.96 17.41
N ARG A 137 -0.34 -2.89 18.15
CA ARG A 137 -0.34 -2.83 19.64
C ARG A 137 -1.04 -1.60 20.21
N GLU A 138 -1.29 -0.58 19.40
CA GLU A 138 -2.04 0.63 19.80
C GLU A 138 -3.56 0.42 19.67
N LEU A 139 -3.99 -0.68 19.01
CA LEU A 139 -5.39 -1.05 18.90
C LEU A 139 -5.86 -1.73 20.18
N ASN A 140 -6.94 -1.21 20.79
CA ASN A 140 -7.61 -1.87 21.92
C ASN A 140 -8.55 -3.00 21.45
N ILE A 141 -8.04 -3.98 20.67
CA ILE A 141 -8.84 -5.07 20.07
C ILE A 141 -9.33 -6.11 21.13
N GLY A 142 -9.23 -5.87 22.37
CA GLY A 142 -9.71 -6.78 23.43
C GLY A 142 -10.76 -6.19 24.37
N LYS A 143 -11.31 -5.02 24.06
CA LYS A 143 -12.28 -4.31 24.93
C LYS A 143 -13.62 -4.00 24.25
N LEU A 144 -13.93 -4.72 23.16
CA LEU A 144 -15.25 -4.70 22.52
C LEU A 144 -16.02 -5.96 22.86
#